data_c2b814246a7baefeeafbebad2abe26ca
#
_entry.id   c2b814246a7baefeeafbebad2abe26ca
#
_cell.length_a   1.000
_cell.length_b   1.000
_cell.length_c   1.000
_cell.angle_alpha   90.00
_cell.angle_beta   90.00
_cell.angle_gamma   90.00
#
_symmetry.space_group_name_H-M   'P 1'
#
loop_
_entity.id
_entity.type
_entity.pdbx_description
1 polymer ?
#
loop_
_entity_poly.entity_id
_entity_poly.type
_entity_poly.pdbx_seq_one_letter_code
_entity_poly.pdbx_strand_id
1 'polypeptide(L)'
;MSDVLPFTPRLDGMVPESLAVRSTRIHLDSVEVSADIGFHDFEVGTPQRLLITVDVWLNHPLPTDDQPESAWNYDHLKQEIERIAGARRFNLQETLLAEIYDWIASRDGVKALRVETCKPDVYPNARGVGVEIASFCGAVP
;
A
#
# COMPACT_ATOMS: atom_id res chain seq x y z
N MET A 1 -29.62 -3.50 30.66
CA MET A 1 -29.65 -3.52 29.98
C MET A 1 -29.24 -3.93 29.21
N SER A 2 -29.21 -4.30 28.97
CA SER A 2 -28.88 -4.47 28.23
C SER A 2 -28.82 -4.72 27.37
N ASP A 3 -29.20 -4.54 27.65
CA ASP A 3 -29.64 -4.73 26.57
C ASP A 3 -28.81 -5.12 25.47
N VAL A 4 -28.52 -6.21 25.21
CA VAL A 4 -27.72 -6.64 24.11
C VAL A 4 -28.58 -6.67 22.88
N LEU A 5 -28.45 -5.61 22.12
CA LEU A 5 -29.06 -5.62 20.81
C LEU A 5 -28.29 -6.54 19.91
N PRO A 6 -28.95 -7.30 19.04
CA PRO A 6 -28.25 -7.98 17.99
C PRO A 6 -27.41 -6.98 17.22
N PHE A 7 -26.15 -7.28 17.05
CA PHE A 7 -25.25 -6.36 16.37
C PHE A 7 -25.57 -6.33 14.87
N THR A 8 -25.98 -5.17 14.41
CA THR A 8 -26.20 -4.93 12.99
C THR A 8 -25.29 -3.77 12.59
N PRO A 9 -24.20 -4.05 11.90
CA PRO A 9 -23.25 -3.00 11.54
C PRO A 9 -23.91 -1.90 10.72
N ARG A 10 -23.48 -0.68 10.94
CA ARG A 10 -23.80 0.47 10.12
C ARG A 10 -25.22 1.00 10.23
N LEU A 11 -25.94 0.61 11.27
CA LEU A 11 -27.16 1.31 11.60
C LEU A 11 -26.80 2.56 12.41
N ASP A 12 -27.21 3.70 11.90
CA ASP A 12 -26.93 4.97 12.57
C ASP A 12 -27.49 4.96 13.99
N GLY A 13 -26.64 5.39 14.93
CA GLY A 13 -27.00 5.44 16.33
C GLY A 13 -26.98 4.11 17.05
N MET A 14 -26.70 3.01 16.35
CA MET A 14 -26.67 1.68 16.94
C MET A 14 -25.26 1.20 17.29
N VAL A 15 -24.23 1.83 16.72
CA VAL A 15 -22.82 1.48 16.97
C VAL A 15 -22.35 2.25 18.18
N PRO A 16 -21.83 1.56 19.23
CA PRO A 16 -21.22 2.28 20.36
C PRO A 16 -20.07 3.16 19.90
N GLU A 17 -19.89 4.30 20.57
CA GLU A 17 -18.80 5.24 20.25
C GLU A 17 -17.43 4.55 20.29
N SER A 18 -17.25 3.62 21.23
CA SER A 18 -15.99 2.88 21.37
C SER A 18 -15.67 2.00 20.15
N LEU A 19 -16.68 1.67 19.33
CA LEU A 19 -16.53 0.85 18.15
C LEU A 19 -16.74 1.64 16.86
N ALA A 20 -16.86 2.95 16.95
CA ALA A 20 -16.97 3.79 15.76
C ALA A 20 -15.72 3.63 14.88
N VAL A 21 -15.95 3.53 13.57
CA VAL A 21 -14.84 3.41 12.62
C VAL A 21 -14.00 4.67 12.64
N ARG A 22 -12.70 4.54 12.89
CA ARG A 22 -11.78 5.67 13.01
C ARG A 22 -10.75 5.70 11.90
N SER A 23 -10.55 4.61 11.20
CA SER A 23 -9.60 4.55 10.10
C SER A 23 -10.03 3.54 9.07
N THR A 24 -9.65 3.81 7.83
CA THR A 24 -9.84 2.89 6.71
C THR A 24 -8.49 2.75 6.02
N ARG A 25 -8.05 1.52 5.79
CA ARG A 25 -6.79 1.24 5.12
C ARG A 25 -7.04 0.43 3.87
N ILE A 26 -6.45 0.86 2.76
CA ILE A 26 -6.30 0.06 1.55
C ILE A 26 -4.96 -0.66 1.68
N HIS A 27 -4.98 -1.96 1.54
CA HIS A 27 -3.80 -2.81 1.66
C HIS A 27 -3.62 -3.58 0.36
N LEU A 28 -2.58 -3.23 -0.39
CA LEU A 28 -2.20 -3.92 -1.62
C LEU A 28 -0.95 -4.74 -1.31
N ASP A 29 -1.12 -6.06 -1.21
CA ASP A 29 -0.12 -6.95 -0.67
C ASP A 29 0.68 -7.63 -1.77
N SER A 30 1.98 -7.35 -1.79
CA SER A 30 2.97 -8.12 -2.56
C SER A 30 2.67 -8.19 -4.06
N VAL A 31 2.46 -7.03 -4.68
CA VAL A 31 2.36 -6.97 -6.13
C VAL A 31 3.70 -7.38 -6.71
N GLU A 32 3.69 -8.42 -7.53
CA GLU A 32 4.90 -8.90 -8.18
C GLU A 32 5.12 -8.17 -9.49
N VAL A 33 6.30 -7.58 -9.63
CA VAL A 33 6.74 -6.97 -10.88
C VAL A 33 8.10 -7.55 -11.27
N SER A 34 8.40 -7.52 -12.58
CA SER A 34 9.73 -7.82 -13.07
C SER A 34 10.43 -6.48 -13.26
N ALA A 35 11.50 -6.25 -12.52
CA ALA A 35 12.19 -4.97 -12.50
C ALA A 35 13.69 -5.13 -12.73
N ASP A 36 14.24 -4.26 -13.57
CA ASP A 36 15.69 -4.13 -13.71
C ASP A 36 16.18 -3.20 -12.61
N ILE A 37 16.58 -3.80 -11.48
CA ILE A 37 16.88 -3.07 -10.26
C ILE A 37 18.09 -3.67 -9.55
N GLY A 38 18.98 -2.79 -9.09
CA GLY A 38 20.21 -3.16 -8.42
C GLY A 38 21.43 -2.54 -9.06
N PHE A 39 22.50 -2.34 -8.29
CA PHE A 39 23.72 -1.69 -8.78
C PHE A 39 24.90 -2.68 -8.96
N HIS A 40 24.71 -3.94 -8.62
CA HIS A 40 25.74 -4.95 -8.86
C HIS A 40 25.78 -5.33 -10.35
N ASP A 41 26.97 -5.65 -10.86
CA ASP A 41 27.14 -5.98 -12.27
C ASP A 41 26.20 -7.10 -12.73
N PHE A 42 25.99 -8.11 -11.88
CA PHE A 42 25.11 -9.22 -12.22
C PHE A 42 23.62 -8.85 -12.21
N GLU A 43 23.26 -7.71 -11.60
CA GLU A 43 21.89 -7.23 -11.57
C GLU A 43 21.56 -6.34 -12.76
N VAL A 44 22.54 -5.63 -13.27
CA VAL A 44 22.33 -4.66 -14.35
C VAL A 44 21.90 -5.36 -15.64
N GLY A 45 20.73 -4.98 -16.17
CA GLY A 45 20.20 -5.57 -17.37
C GLY A 45 19.62 -6.97 -17.19
N THR A 46 19.48 -7.43 -15.95
CA THR A 46 18.90 -8.73 -15.61
C THR A 46 17.68 -8.51 -14.74
N PRO A 47 16.48 -8.37 -15.34
CA PRO A 47 15.28 -8.17 -14.56
C PRO A 47 15.08 -9.25 -13.51
N GLN A 48 14.63 -8.85 -12.35
CA GLN A 48 14.37 -9.76 -11.25
C GLN A 48 12.98 -9.51 -10.66
N ARG A 49 12.50 -10.49 -9.93
CA ARG A 49 11.22 -10.42 -9.25
C ARG A 49 11.33 -9.45 -8.09
N LEU A 50 10.39 -8.51 -8.02
CA LEU A 50 10.28 -7.55 -6.94
C LEU A 50 8.84 -7.55 -6.44
N LEU A 51 8.67 -7.61 -5.13
CA LEU A 51 7.35 -7.56 -4.49
C LEU A 51 7.15 -6.17 -3.90
N ILE A 52 6.02 -5.56 -4.19
CA ILE A 52 5.71 -4.21 -3.72
C ILE A 52 4.42 -4.26 -2.92
N THR A 53 4.47 -3.78 -1.68
CA THR A 53 3.33 -3.72 -0.78
C THR A 53 3.04 -2.26 -0.43
N VAL A 54 1.78 -1.89 -0.51
CA VAL A 54 1.34 -0.52 -0.22
C VAL A 54 0.20 -0.55 0.78
N ASP A 55 0.30 0.29 1.79
CA ASP A 55 -0.78 0.59 2.72
C ASP A 55 -1.11 2.06 2.61
N VAL A 56 -2.38 2.36 2.35
CA VAL A 56 -2.87 3.73 2.27
C VAL A 56 -4.00 3.90 3.28
N TRP A 57 -3.83 4.82 4.21
CA TRP A 57 -4.90 5.21 5.14
C TRP A 57 -5.64 6.39 4.57
N LEU A 58 -6.96 6.28 4.55
CA LEU A 58 -7.83 7.26 3.91
C LEU A 58 -8.42 8.22 4.95
N ASN A 59 -8.60 9.47 4.56
CA ASN A 59 -9.26 10.46 5.40
C ASN A 59 -10.74 10.62 5.05
N HIS A 60 -11.27 9.76 4.19
CA HIS A 60 -12.68 9.77 3.82
C HIS A 60 -13.49 8.88 4.74
N PRO A 61 -14.77 9.21 5.01
CA PRO A 61 -15.66 8.26 5.61
C PRO A 61 -15.88 7.08 4.68
N LEU A 62 -16.31 5.95 5.24
CA LEU A 62 -16.68 4.80 4.42
C LEU A 62 -17.80 5.18 3.46
N PRO A 63 -17.74 4.71 2.20
CA PRO A 63 -18.84 4.88 1.28
C PRO A 63 -20.10 4.22 1.84
N THR A 64 -21.25 4.86 1.66
CA THR A 64 -22.54 4.34 2.14
C THR A 64 -23.48 3.99 0.99
N ASP A 65 -23.13 4.35 -0.24
CA ASP A 65 -23.98 4.21 -1.42
C ASP A 65 -23.64 3.01 -2.30
N ASP A 66 -22.57 2.28 -1.93
CA ASP A 66 -22.08 1.11 -2.67
C ASP A 66 -21.83 1.40 -4.17
N GLN A 67 -21.39 2.61 -4.48
CA GLN A 67 -21.08 3.02 -5.86
C GLN A 67 -19.58 3.03 -6.10
N PRO A 68 -19.13 2.57 -7.28
CA PRO A 68 -17.70 2.56 -7.61
C PRO A 68 -17.04 3.94 -7.51
N GLU A 69 -17.76 5.00 -7.83
CA GLU A 69 -17.25 6.36 -7.81
C GLU A 69 -16.92 6.85 -6.41
N SER A 70 -17.51 6.22 -5.41
CA SER A 70 -17.28 6.57 -4.00
C SER A 70 -16.06 5.87 -3.41
N ALA A 71 -15.49 4.92 -4.13
CA ALA A 71 -14.32 4.16 -3.67
C ALA A 71 -13.01 4.87 -4.05
N TRP A 72 -12.00 4.67 -3.21
CA TRP A 72 -10.63 5.05 -3.59
C TRP A 72 -10.11 4.02 -4.59
N ASN A 73 -9.58 4.49 -5.72
CA ASN A 73 -9.27 3.61 -6.87
C ASN A 73 -7.94 2.88 -6.71
N TYR A 74 -7.96 1.69 -6.13
CA TYR A 74 -6.75 0.89 -5.97
C TYR A 74 -6.35 0.15 -7.26
N ASP A 75 -7.23 0.02 -8.24
CA ASP A 75 -6.83 -0.49 -9.57
C ASP A 75 -5.86 0.47 -10.22
N HIS A 76 -6.12 1.77 -10.10
CA HIS A 76 -5.21 2.80 -10.61
C HIS A 76 -3.88 2.78 -9.86
N LEU A 77 -3.90 2.53 -8.56
CA LEU A 77 -2.68 2.36 -7.76
C LEU A 77 -1.83 1.22 -8.32
N LYS A 78 -2.43 0.06 -8.53
CA LYS A 78 -1.71 -1.10 -9.04
C LYS A 78 -1.11 -0.82 -10.43
N GLN A 79 -1.89 -0.24 -11.32
CA GLN A 79 -1.43 0.13 -12.66
C GLN A 79 -0.24 1.09 -12.61
N GLU A 80 -0.29 2.07 -11.72
CA GLU A 80 0.77 3.07 -11.60
C GLU A 80 2.05 2.47 -11.02
N ILE A 81 1.92 1.56 -10.05
CA ILE A 81 3.07 0.82 -9.52
C ILE A 81 3.78 0.06 -10.64
N GLU A 82 3.01 -0.64 -11.45
CA GLU A 82 3.56 -1.42 -12.57
C GLU A 82 4.20 -0.50 -13.61
N ARG A 83 3.58 0.64 -13.89
CA ARG A 83 4.14 1.62 -14.83
C ARG A 83 5.48 2.19 -14.32
N ILE A 84 5.53 2.61 -13.07
CA ILE A 84 6.74 3.20 -12.49
C ILE A 84 7.86 2.17 -12.45
N ALA A 85 7.58 0.96 -11.99
CA ALA A 85 8.58 -0.09 -11.89
C ALA A 85 9.15 -0.51 -13.24
N GLY A 86 8.34 -0.44 -14.29
CA GLY A 86 8.76 -0.79 -15.65
C GLY A 86 9.27 0.36 -16.51
N ALA A 87 9.21 1.60 -16.00
CA ALA A 87 9.50 2.78 -16.81
C ALA A 87 10.99 2.95 -17.11
N ARG A 88 11.85 2.53 -16.20
CA ARG A 88 13.30 2.64 -16.35
C ARG A 88 14.01 1.70 -15.38
N ARG A 89 15.31 1.63 -15.53
CA ARG A 89 16.19 0.93 -14.61
C ARG A 89 16.41 1.75 -13.34
N PHE A 90 16.47 1.06 -12.18
CA PHE A 90 16.78 1.67 -10.88
C PHE A 90 18.01 1.00 -10.27
N ASN A 91 18.93 1.80 -9.73
CA ASN A 91 20.03 1.26 -8.95
C ASN A 91 19.59 0.81 -7.55
N LEU A 92 18.64 1.52 -6.96
CA LEU A 92 18.26 1.33 -5.56
C LEU A 92 16.75 1.10 -5.41
N GLN A 93 16.40 0.19 -4.49
CA GLN A 93 15.00 0.02 -4.10
C GLN A 93 14.43 1.33 -3.57
N GLU A 94 15.23 2.08 -2.82
CA GLU A 94 14.82 3.37 -2.22
C GLU A 94 14.37 4.37 -3.26
N THR A 95 15.03 4.42 -4.41
CA THR A 95 14.67 5.37 -5.47
C THR A 95 13.33 5.00 -6.10
N LEU A 96 13.12 3.72 -6.36
CA LEU A 96 11.84 3.23 -6.88
C LEU A 96 10.73 3.51 -5.87
N LEU A 97 10.97 3.21 -4.59
CA LEU A 97 10.01 3.48 -3.52
C LEU A 97 9.63 4.94 -3.46
N ALA A 98 10.61 5.84 -3.55
CA ALA A 98 10.35 7.27 -3.48
C ALA A 98 9.42 7.74 -4.60
N GLU A 99 9.58 7.21 -5.82
CA GLU A 99 8.71 7.57 -6.93
C GLU A 99 7.28 7.05 -6.72
N ILE A 100 7.13 5.83 -6.23
CA ILE A 100 5.82 5.28 -5.91
C ILE A 100 5.17 6.09 -4.78
N TYR A 101 5.94 6.38 -3.73
CA TYR A 101 5.49 7.16 -2.59
C TYR A 101 4.97 8.53 -3.02
N ASP A 102 5.74 9.24 -3.84
CA ASP A 102 5.38 10.58 -4.30
C ASP A 102 4.08 10.57 -5.09
N TRP A 103 3.89 9.55 -5.94
CA TRP A 103 2.65 9.44 -6.69
C TRP A 103 1.46 9.24 -5.77
N ILE A 104 1.57 8.35 -4.79
CA ILE A 104 0.48 8.09 -3.85
C ILE A 104 0.19 9.34 -3.01
N ALA A 105 1.24 9.99 -2.52
CA ALA A 105 1.10 11.18 -1.67
C ALA A 105 0.39 12.34 -2.40
N SER A 106 0.43 12.33 -3.73
CA SER A 106 -0.24 13.36 -4.54
C SER A 106 -1.71 13.03 -4.82
N ARG A 107 -2.22 11.87 -4.37
CA ARG A 107 -3.62 11.48 -4.59
C ARG A 107 -4.50 12.08 -3.50
N ASP A 108 -5.74 12.42 -3.90
CA ASP A 108 -6.72 12.91 -2.95
C ASP A 108 -7.12 11.83 -1.96
N GLY A 109 -7.39 12.23 -0.74
CA GLY A 109 -7.92 11.35 0.28
C GLY A 109 -6.89 10.53 1.04
N VAL A 110 -5.61 10.70 0.76
CA VAL A 110 -4.55 9.98 1.47
C VAL A 110 -4.21 10.72 2.77
N LYS A 111 -4.40 10.05 3.89
CA LYS A 111 -4.09 10.56 5.21
C LYS A 111 -2.69 10.14 5.67
N ALA A 112 -2.33 8.91 5.37
CA ALA A 112 -1.02 8.34 5.71
C ALA A 112 -0.73 7.22 4.73
N LEU A 113 0.55 6.90 4.55
CA LEU A 113 0.92 5.80 3.66
C LEU A 113 2.22 5.13 4.09
N ARG A 114 2.35 3.89 3.68
CA ARG A 114 3.54 3.08 3.83
C ARG A 114 3.74 2.30 2.54
N VAL A 115 4.97 2.29 2.05
CA VAL A 115 5.35 1.56 0.83
C VAL A 115 6.55 0.71 1.13
N GLU A 116 6.53 -0.53 0.66
CA GLU A 116 7.59 -1.49 0.90
C GLU A 116 7.96 -2.19 -0.40
N THR A 117 9.25 -2.39 -0.63
CA THR A 117 9.73 -3.29 -1.67
C THR A 117 10.47 -4.45 -1.03
N CYS A 118 10.48 -5.58 -1.72
CA CYS A 118 11.23 -6.76 -1.29
C CYS A 118 11.77 -7.48 -2.52
N LYS A 119 13.08 -7.77 -2.50
CA LYS A 119 13.71 -8.68 -3.45
C LYS A 119 13.70 -10.07 -2.81
N PRO A 120 12.85 -11.00 -3.25
CA PRO A 120 12.72 -12.28 -2.56
C PRO A 120 13.82 -13.29 -2.92
N ASP A 121 14.58 -13.04 -3.97
CA ASP A 121 15.49 -14.04 -4.54
C ASP A 121 16.97 -13.72 -4.37
N VAL A 122 17.32 -12.76 -3.50
CA VAL A 122 18.72 -12.32 -3.34
C VAL A 122 19.55 -13.34 -2.58
N TYR A 123 19.03 -13.83 -1.46
CA TYR A 123 19.77 -14.73 -0.58
C TYR A 123 19.04 -16.07 -0.44
N PRO A 124 19.76 -17.20 -0.51
CA PRO A 124 19.10 -18.51 -0.39
C PRO A 124 18.59 -18.80 1.02
N ASN A 125 19.12 -18.12 2.03
CA ASN A 125 18.77 -18.34 3.43
C ASN A 125 17.96 -17.18 4.03
N ALA A 126 17.40 -16.30 3.20
CA ALA A 126 16.49 -15.24 3.62
C ALA A 126 15.27 -15.24 2.73
N ARG A 127 14.11 -14.90 3.28
CA ARG A 127 12.87 -14.76 2.48
C ARG A 127 12.95 -13.59 1.51
N GLY A 128 13.78 -12.63 1.82
CA GLY A 128 13.99 -11.48 0.96
C GLY A 128 14.70 -10.35 1.69
N VAL A 129 15.05 -9.34 0.95
CA VAL A 129 15.62 -8.10 1.48
C VAL A 129 14.89 -6.94 0.85
N GLY A 130 14.44 -6.01 1.67
CA GLY A 130 13.64 -4.90 1.19
C GLY A 130 13.80 -3.64 2.01
N VAL A 131 13.06 -2.62 1.57
CA VAL A 131 13.06 -1.29 2.18
C VAL A 131 11.62 -0.85 2.37
N GLU A 132 11.36 -0.20 3.48
CA GLU A 132 10.05 0.37 3.77
C GLU A 132 10.21 1.86 4.06
N ILE A 133 9.31 2.67 3.51
CA ILE A 133 9.19 4.08 3.86
C ILE A 133 7.74 4.39 4.22
N ALA A 134 7.54 5.30 5.15
CA ALA A 134 6.20 5.62 5.65
C ALA A 134 6.12 7.08 6.06
N SER A 135 4.90 7.62 6.10
CA SER A 135 4.64 8.99 6.54
C SER A 135 4.55 9.11 8.06
N PHE A 136 4.79 8.02 8.79
CA PHE A 136 4.65 7.96 10.24
C PHE A 136 5.75 7.08 10.83
N CYS A 137 5.94 7.16 12.13
CA CYS A 137 6.86 6.28 12.87
C CYS A 137 6.05 5.16 13.53
N GLY A 138 6.67 3.99 13.70
CA GLY A 138 6.02 2.87 14.35
C GLY A 138 5.19 2.01 13.41
N ALA A 139 4.30 1.21 13.97
CA ALA A 139 3.55 0.20 13.22
C ALA A 139 2.34 0.78 12.51
N VAL A 140 1.74 1.82 13.07
CA VAL A 140 0.52 2.44 12.54
C VAL A 140 0.64 3.96 12.64
N PRO A 141 -0.09 4.68 11.79
CA PRO A 141 -0.07 6.13 11.82
C PRO A 141 -0.68 6.73 13.07
#